data_26a072776cf18ca6db3423b9b99fa865
#
_entry.id   26a072776cf18ca6db3423b9b99fa865
#
_cell.length_a   1.000
_cell.length_b   1.000
_cell.length_c   1.000
_cell.angle_alpha   90.00
_cell.angle_beta   90.00
_cell.angle_gamma   90.00
#
_symmetry.space_group_name_H-M   'P 1'
#
loop_
_entity.id
_entity.type
_entity.pdbx_description
1 polymer ?
#
loop_
_entity_poly.entity_id
_entity_poly.type
_entity_poly.pdbx_seq_one_letter_code
_entity_poly.pdbx_strand_id
1 'polypeptide(L)'
;MASYQPQPSGAIPAPPPLELPHYGISFVDAVKRGFKKYATFTGRASRSEYWWWTLFTFLTYTVLGLVTYAVGIATSRDGGRTPGLLAVPLIILFAVFALGIIVPTLALTVRRLHDGGYSGLLALLLLIPYVGSLIIMIFALLPSSPAGAKYDPIMPTPAPYNPYPPQTTYTQ
;
A
#
# COMPACT_ATOMS: atom_id res chain seq x y z
N MET A 1 21.86 33.73 -4.53
CA MET A 1 21.75 33.23 -3.15
C MET A 1 20.27 32.96 -2.88
N ALA A 2 19.86 31.69 -2.81
CA ALA A 2 18.49 31.34 -2.50
C ALA A 2 18.25 31.63 -1.01
N SER A 3 17.32 32.51 -0.69
CA SER A 3 16.91 32.85 0.68
C SER A 3 16.26 31.60 1.29
N TYR A 4 16.94 30.97 2.22
CA TYR A 4 16.37 29.95 3.10
C TYR A 4 15.24 30.60 3.91
N GLN A 5 13.98 30.23 3.62
CA GLN A 5 12.87 30.55 4.51
C GLN A 5 12.78 29.44 5.56
N PRO A 6 13.00 29.73 6.86
CA PRO A 6 12.80 28.77 7.91
C PRO A 6 11.33 28.35 7.95
N GLN A 7 11.05 27.07 7.83
CA GLN A 7 9.72 26.52 8.14
C GLN A 7 9.36 26.85 9.59
N PRO A 8 8.13 27.26 9.88
CA PRO A 8 7.71 27.50 11.27
C PRO A 8 7.93 26.21 12.07
N SER A 9 8.77 26.32 13.11
CA SER A 9 9.07 25.23 14.03
C SER A 9 7.77 24.79 14.72
N GLY A 10 7.29 23.58 14.41
CA GLY A 10 6.09 22.98 15.00
C GLY A 10 5.00 22.56 14.02
N ALA A 11 5.06 22.92 12.75
CA ALA A 11 4.14 22.40 11.75
C ALA A 11 4.51 20.96 11.41
N ILE A 12 3.60 20.01 11.68
CA ILE A 12 3.72 18.63 11.19
C ILE A 12 3.75 18.71 9.65
N PRO A 13 4.81 18.20 8.98
CA PRO A 13 4.86 18.25 7.53
C PRO A 13 3.61 17.61 6.94
N ALA A 14 2.97 18.27 5.98
CA ALA A 14 1.84 17.70 5.29
C ALA A 14 2.25 16.35 4.66
N PRO A 15 1.36 15.33 4.70
CA PRO A 15 1.67 14.04 4.09
C PRO A 15 1.96 14.22 2.59
N PRO A 16 2.92 13.48 2.03
CA PRO A 16 3.24 13.59 0.61
C PRO A 16 2.01 13.23 -0.25
N PRO A 17 1.90 13.82 -1.45
CA PRO A 17 0.87 13.48 -2.42
C PRO A 17 0.76 11.96 -2.63
N LEU A 18 -0.43 11.49 -3.07
CA LEU A 18 -0.66 10.05 -3.24
C LEU A 18 0.32 9.41 -4.23
N GLU A 19 0.78 10.17 -5.20
CA GLU A 19 1.68 9.73 -6.27
C GLU A 19 3.06 9.36 -5.74
N LEU A 20 3.55 10.05 -4.71
CA LEU A 20 4.87 9.83 -4.13
C LEU A 20 4.85 8.77 -3.01
N PRO A 21 5.96 8.08 -2.73
CA PRO A 21 6.06 7.18 -1.58
C PRO A 21 5.99 7.95 -0.26
N HIS A 22 5.33 7.38 0.75
CA HIS A 22 5.26 7.98 2.09
C HIS A 22 6.15 7.19 3.05
N TYR A 23 7.34 7.70 3.30
CA TYR A 23 8.26 7.09 4.25
C TYR A 23 7.84 7.39 5.70
N GLY A 24 7.90 6.37 6.57
CA GLY A 24 7.51 6.53 7.98
C GLY A 24 5.99 6.67 8.21
N ILE A 25 5.16 6.25 7.26
CA ILE A 25 3.69 6.31 7.35
C ILE A 25 3.17 5.50 8.55
N SER A 26 2.08 5.98 9.17
CA SER A 26 1.38 5.26 10.22
C SER A 26 0.63 4.03 9.67
N PHE A 27 0.31 3.05 10.56
CA PHE A 27 -0.46 1.86 10.19
C PHE A 27 -1.80 2.22 9.51
N VAL A 28 -2.57 3.10 10.14
CA VAL A 28 -3.91 3.47 9.65
C VAL A 28 -3.83 4.17 8.29
N ASP A 29 -2.87 5.06 8.12
CA ASP A 29 -2.72 5.79 6.86
C ASP A 29 -2.18 4.90 5.75
N ALA A 30 -1.31 3.92 6.08
CA ALA A 30 -0.85 2.93 5.12
C ALA A 30 -1.99 2.07 4.58
N VAL A 31 -2.90 1.61 5.46
CA VAL A 31 -4.09 0.86 5.06
C VAL A 31 -5.02 1.71 4.18
N LYS A 32 -5.33 2.94 4.61
CA LYS A 32 -6.14 3.88 3.81
C LYS A 32 -5.52 4.13 2.44
N ARG A 33 -4.19 4.32 2.39
CA ARG A 33 -3.44 4.57 1.17
C ARG A 33 -3.45 3.34 0.25
N GLY A 34 -3.34 2.13 0.82
CA GLY A 34 -3.47 0.88 0.09
C GLY A 34 -4.81 0.76 -0.65
N PHE A 35 -5.92 1.09 0.01
CA PHE A 35 -7.24 1.11 -0.63
C PHE A 35 -7.41 2.27 -1.61
N LYS A 36 -6.90 3.47 -1.32
CA LYS A 36 -6.95 4.61 -2.26
C LYS A 36 -6.17 4.34 -3.55
N LYS A 37 -5.09 3.59 -3.46
CA LYS A 37 -4.25 3.17 -4.61
C LYS A 37 -4.54 1.71 -5.02
N TYR A 38 -5.79 1.28 -4.93
CA TYR A 38 -6.24 -0.11 -5.07
C TYR A 38 -5.64 -0.83 -6.28
N ALA A 39 -5.73 -0.22 -7.46
CA ALA A 39 -5.21 -0.76 -8.72
C ALA A 39 -4.15 0.17 -9.36
N THR A 40 -3.42 0.94 -8.54
CA THR A 40 -2.36 1.83 -9.03
C THR A 40 -1.03 1.07 -9.04
N PHE A 41 -0.58 0.66 -10.21
CA PHE A 41 0.66 -0.08 -10.41
C PHE A 41 1.86 0.84 -10.71
N THR A 42 1.62 2.12 -10.97
CA THR A 42 2.64 3.14 -11.22
C THR A 42 3.12 3.80 -9.93
N GLY A 43 4.29 4.47 -10.01
CA GLY A 43 4.91 5.11 -8.87
C GLY A 43 5.65 4.13 -7.95
N ARG A 44 5.96 4.60 -6.75
CA ARG A 44 6.73 3.84 -5.75
C ARG A 44 5.93 3.65 -4.45
N ALA A 45 6.34 2.67 -3.64
CA ALA A 45 5.83 2.47 -2.29
C ALA A 45 6.98 2.27 -1.29
N SER A 46 6.90 2.95 -0.14
CA SER A 46 7.89 2.81 0.91
C SER A 46 7.83 1.43 1.60
N ARG A 47 8.91 1.07 2.33
CA ARG A 47 8.92 -0.13 3.16
C ARG A 47 7.80 -0.11 4.20
N SER A 48 7.58 1.01 4.86
CA SER A 48 6.52 1.14 5.87
C SER A 48 5.13 0.95 5.27
N GLU A 49 4.83 1.50 4.07
CA GLU A 49 3.56 1.23 3.37
C GLU A 49 3.36 -0.27 3.14
N TYR A 50 4.40 -0.97 2.63
CA TYR A 50 4.34 -2.39 2.33
C TYR A 50 4.14 -3.25 3.57
N TRP A 51 4.94 -3.03 4.64
CA TRP A 51 4.88 -3.87 5.84
C TRP A 51 3.62 -3.63 6.66
N TRP A 52 3.11 -2.39 6.75
CA TRP A 52 1.84 -2.11 7.40
C TRP A 52 0.66 -2.74 6.67
N TRP A 53 0.67 -2.73 5.35
CA TRP A 53 -0.33 -3.42 4.54
C TRP A 53 -0.26 -4.94 4.73
N THR A 54 0.93 -5.51 4.72
CA THR A 54 1.16 -6.94 4.96
C THR A 54 0.65 -7.34 6.34
N LEU A 55 0.94 -6.55 7.38
CA LEU A 55 0.42 -6.78 8.72
C LEU A 55 -1.11 -6.72 8.76
N PHE A 56 -1.71 -5.70 8.13
CA PHE A 56 -3.16 -5.57 8.03
C PHE A 56 -3.81 -6.80 7.40
N THR A 57 -3.30 -7.23 6.26
CA THR A 57 -3.84 -8.41 5.56
C THR A 57 -3.65 -9.69 6.37
N PHE A 58 -2.49 -9.87 6.98
CA PHE A 58 -2.20 -11.02 7.86
C PHE A 58 -3.15 -11.07 9.05
N LEU A 59 -3.33 -9.97 9.77
CA LEU A 59 -4.25 -9.90 10.91
C LEU A 59 -5.69 -10.17 10.50
N THR A 60 -6.13 -9.60 9.39
CA THR A 60 -7.50 -9.80 8.89
C THR A 60 -7.73 -11.26 8.50
N TYR A 61 -6.81 -11.89 7.77
CA TYR A 61 -6.91 -13.32 7.44
C TYR A 61 -6.90 -14.20 8.68
N THR A 62 -6.05 -13.88 9.66
CA THR A 62 -5.98 -14.64 10.91
C THR A 62 -7.29 -14.55 11.69
N VAL A 63 -7.81 -13.35 11.88
CA VAL A 63 -9.07 -13.13 12.63
C VAL A 63 -10.25 -13.79 11.91
N LEU A 64 -10.43 -13.53 10.61
CA LEU A 64 -11.51 -14.14 9.85
C LEU A 64 -11.41 -15.67 9.81
N GLY A 65 -10.20 -16.20 9.65
CA GLY A 65 -9.94 -17.64 9.65
C GLY A 65 -10.27 -18.29 10.99
N LEU A 66 -9.80 -17.71 12.10
CA LEU A 66 -10.08 -18.21 13.46
C LEU A 66 -11.57 -18.17 13.79
N VAL A 67 -12.25 -17.07 13.47
CA VAL A 67 -13.70 -16.93 13.71
C VAL A 67 -14.47 -17.95 12.87
N THR A 68 -14.13 -18.08 11.60
CA THR A 68 -14.78 -19.07 10.71
C THR A 68 -14.58 -20.49 11.21
N TYR A 69 -13.37 -20.82 11.63
CA TYR A 69 -13.03 -22.13 12.18
C TYR A 69 -13.80 -22.43 13.49
N ALA A 70 -13.79 -21.47 14.43
CA ALA A 70 -14.48 -21.60 15.71
C ALA A 70 -16.00 -21.79 15.55
N VAL A 71 -16.63 -20.98 14.69
CA VAL A 71 -18.07 -21.11 14.39
C VAL A 71 -18.34 -22.44 13.66
N GLY A 72 -17.47 -22.83 12.75
CA GLY A 72 -17.58 -24.10 12.04
C GLY A 72 -17.63 -25.30 12.98
N ILE A 73 -16.71 -25.38 13.93
CA ILE A 73 -16.67 -26.46 14.95
C ILE A 73 -17.86 -26.37 15.89
N ALA A 74 -18.15 -25.18 16.43
CA ALA A 74 -19.21 -24.99 17.42
C ALA A 74 -20.61 -25.35 16.89
N THR A 75 -20.82 -25.25 15.58
CA THR A 75 -22.13 -25.52 14.94
C THR A 75 -22.14 -26.84 14.15
N SER A 76 -21.06 -27.57 14.17
CA SER A 76 -20.96 -28.92 13.57
C SER A 76 -21.87 -29.92 14.27
N ARG A 77 -22.52 -30.76 13.45
CA ARG A 77 -23.41 -31.84 13.96
C ARG A 77 -22.72 -33.21 14.07
N ASP A 78 -21.52 -33.33 13.56
CA ASP A 78 -20.77 -34.60 13.45
C ASP A 78 -19.46 -34.59 14.25
N GLY A 79 -19.40 -33.80 15.33
CA GLY A 79 -18.21 -33.70 16.17
C GLY A 79 -17.06 -32.93 15.53
N GLY A 80 -17.37 -31.98 14.64
CA GLY A 80 -16.36 -31.11 14.00
C GLY A 80 -15.79 -31.65 12.68
N ARG A 81 -16.33 -32.77 12.15
CA ARG A 81 -15.87 -33.31 10.86
C ARG A 81 -16.29 -32.48 9.67
N THR A 82 -17.50 -31.89 9.73
CA THR A 82 -17.96 -30.92 8.73
C THR A 82 -18.28 -29.57 9.37
N PRO A 83 -17.92 -28.45 8.72
CA PRO A 83 -18.29 -27.15 9.25
C PRO A 83 -19.80 -26.98 9.33
N GLY A 84 -20.29 -26.47 10.47
CA GLY A 84 -21.70 -26.19 10.61
C GLY A 84 -22.21 -25.13 9.64
N LEU A 85 -23.51 -25.17 9.32
CA LEU A 85 -24.13 -24.30 8.30
C LEU A 85 -23.92 -22.80 8.59
N LEU A 86 -23.82 -22.41 9.87
CA LEU A 86 -23.55 -21.03 10.27
C LEU A 86 -22.14 -20.52 9.88
N ALA A 87 -21.20 -21.41 9.56
CA ALA A 87 -19.90 -21.03 9.04
C ALA A 87 -19.95 -20.60 7.56
N VAL A 88 -20.97 -20.99 6.79
CA VAL A 88 -21.05 -20.70 5.35
C VAL A 88 -20.95 -19.20 5.02
N PRO A 89 -21.72 -18.29 5.65
CA PRO A 89 -21.60 -16.87 5.37
C PRO A 89 -20.21 -16.31 5.71
N LEU A 90 -19.54 -16.85 6.74
CA LEU A 90 -18.18 -16.45 7.10
C LEU A 90 -17.14 -16.95 6.07
N ILE A 91 -17.33 -18.15 5.54
CA ILE A 91 -16.50 -18.69 4.45
C ILE A 91 -16.65 -17.82 3.19
N ILE A 92 -17.88 -17.42 2.87
CA ILE A 92 -18.13 -16.51 1.73
C ILE A 92 -17.47 -15.16 1.97
N LEU A 93 -17.61 -14.58 3.16
CA LEU A 93 -16.96 -13.32 3.52
C LEU A 93 -15.44 -13.41 3.41
N PHE A 94 -14.85 -14.51 3.91
CA PHE A 94 -13.42 -14.77 3.79
C PHE A 94 -12.98 -14.84 2.32
N ALA A 95 -13.72 -15.57 1.47
CA ALA A 95 -13.42 -15.69 0.05
C ALA A 95 -13.54 -14.35 -0.68
N VAL A 96 -14.58 -13.56 -0.41
CA VAL A 96 -14.76 -12.22 -1.00
C VAL A 96 -13.63 -11.30 -0.59
N PHE A 97 -13.26 -11.30 0.70
CA PHE A 97 -12.11 -10.51 1.16
C PHE A 97 -10.81 -10.96 0.49
N ALA A 98 -10.57 -12.29 0.41
CA ALA A 98 -9.37 -12.84 -0.22
C ALA A 98 -9.24 -12.40 -1.68
N LEU A 99 -10.32 -12.49 -2.44
CA LEU A 99 -10.34 -12.02 -3.84
C LEU A 99 -10.17 -10.51 -3.95
N GLY A 100 -10.84 -9.74 -3.10
CA GLY A 100 -10.77 -8.29 -3.10
C GLY A 100 -9.40 -7.74 -2.74
N ILE A 101 -8.60 -8.45 -1.94
CA ILE A 101 -7.28 -7.98 -1.50
C ILE A 101 -6.15 -8.31 -2.49
N ILE A 102 -6.38 -9.19 -3.47
CA ILE A 102 -5.37 -9.59 -4.46
C ILE A 102 -4.85 -8.38 -5.23
N VAL A 103 -5.74 -7.59 -5.81
CA VAL A 103 -5.37 -6.46 -6.67
C VAL A 103 -4.55 -5.40 -5.93
N PRO A 104 -4.98 -4.87 -4.77
CA PRO A 104 -4.19 -3.87 -4.05
C PRO A 104 -2.86 -4.42 -3.53
N THR A 105 -2.78 -5.71 -3.18
CA THR A 105 -1.53 -6.36 -2.76
C THR A 105 -0.56 -6.45 -3.93
N LEU A 106 -1.01 -6.87 -5.11
CA LEU A 106 -0.18 -6.89 -6.31
C LEU A 106 0.28 -5.48 -6.71
N ALA A 107 -0.63 -4.49 -6.70
CA ALA A 107 -0.29 -3.11 -7.01
C ALA A 107 0.75 -2.53 -6.04
N LEU A 108 0.61 -2.84 -4.75
CA LEU A 108 1.58 -2.41 -3.74
C LEU A 108 2.93 -3.13 -3.91
N THR A 109 2.92 -4.43 -4.22
CA THR A 109 4.14 -5.21 -4.49
C THR A 109 4.91 -4.64 -5.68
N VAL A 110 4.24 -4.35 -6.79
CA VAL A 110 4.86 -3.72 -7.96
C VAL A 110 5.50 -2.38 -7.59
N ARG A 111 4.77 -1.52 -6.87
CA ARG A 111 5.29 -0.21 -6.42
C ARG A 111 6.47 -0.35 -5.45
N ARG A 112 6.49 -1.41 -4.64
CA ARG A 112 7.62 -1.69 -3.75
C ARG A 112 8.86 -2.13 -4.52
N LEU A 113 8.69 -2.95 -5.55
CA LEU A 113 9.77 -3.32 -6.47
C LEU A 113 10.33 -2.10 -7.20
N HIS A 114 9.47 -1.20 -7.67
CA HIS A 114 9.87 0.06 -8.29
C HIS A 114 10.71 0.93 -7.34
N ASP A 115 10.37 0.98 -6.05
CA ASP A 115 11.11 1.74 -5.03
C ASP A 115 12.53 1.18 -4.82
N GLY A 116 12.73 -0.13 -4.99
CA GLY A 116 14.04 -0.76 -5.03
C GLY A 116 14.80 -0.58 -6.35
N GLY A 117 14.19 0.05 -7.37
CA GLY A 117 14.77 0.21 -8.71
C GLY A 117 14.54 -0.97 -9.65
N TYR A 118 13.79 -1.98 -9.22
CA TYR A 118 13.50 -3.20 -9.96
C TYR A 118 12.28 -3.07 -10.87
N SER A 119 12.16 -3.99 -11.84
CA SER A 119 10.97 -4.09 -12.69
C SER A 119 9.79 -4.64 -11.91
N GLY A 120 8.61 -4.03 -12.08
CA GLY A 120 7.35 -4.54 -11.54
C GLY A 120 6.96 -5.93 -12.06
N LEU A 121 7.51 -6.36 -13.19
CA LEU A 121 7.30 -7.71 -13.73
C LEU A 121 7.79 -8.83 -12.79
N LEU A 122 8.73 -8.51 -11.88
CA LEU A 122 9.15 -9.46 -10.85
C LEU A 122 8.01 -9.88 -9.92
N ALA A 123 6.92 -9.10 -9.85
CA ALA A 123 5.72 -9.52 -9.12
C ALA A 123 5.09 -10.80 -9.68
N LEU A 124 5.36 -11.16 -10.94
CA LEU A 124 4.93 -12.44 -11.52
C LEU A 124 5.55 -13.65 -10.81
N LEU A 125 6.64 -13.47 -10.08
CA LEU A 125 7.20 -14.54 -9.23
C LEU A 125 6.19 -15.04 -8.18
N LEU A 126 5.21 -14.20 -7.80
CA LEU A 126 4.12 -14.63 -6.89
C LEU A 126 3.27 -15.78 -7.48
N LEU A 127 3.35 -16.04 -8.78
CA LEU A 127 2.71 -17.20 -9.42
C LEU A 127 3.43 -18.51 -9.06
N ILE A 128 4.67 -18.46 -8.56
CA ILE A 128 5.41 -19.61 -8.08
C ILE A 128 5.17 -19.72 -6.58
N PRO A 129 4.37 -20.70 -6.12
CA PRO A 129 4.02 -20.85 -4.71
C PRO A 129 5.28 -20.96 -3.83
N TYR A 130 5.24 -20.39 -2.63
CA TYR A 130 6.30 -20.38 -1.61
C TYR A 130 7.59 -19.68 -2.06
N VAL A 131 8.24 -20.14 -3.14
CA VAL A 131 9.52 -19.60 -3.62
C VAL A 131 9.36 -18.14 -4.07
N GLY A 132 8.32 -17.86 -4.86
CA GLY A 132 8.06 -16.52 -5.36
C GLY A 132 7.76 -15.52 -4.23
N SER A 133 6.95 -15.92 -3.26
CA SER A 133 6.65 -15.07 -2.11
C SER A 133 7.89 -14.81 -1.24
N LEU A 134 8.76 -15.82 -1.06
CA LEU A 134 10.03 -15.64 -0.34
C LEU A 134 10.95 -14.65 -1.05
N ILE A 135 11.08 -14.76 -2.37
CA ILE A 135 11.89 -13.85 -3.18
C ILE A 135 11.33 -12.42 -3.08
N ILE A 136 10.02 -12.24 -3.24
CA ILE A 136 9.38 -10.91 -3.11
C ILE A 136 9.57 -10.34 -1.71
N MET A 137 9.50 -11.17 -0.67
CA MET A 137 9.77 -10.74 0.71
C MET A 137 11.20 -10.21 0.85
N ILE A 138 12.20 -10.87 0.25
CA ILE A 138 13.58 -10.40 0.25
C ILE A 138 13.68 -9.03 -0.44
N PHE A 139 13.08 -8.87 -1.63
CA PHE A 139 13.05 -7.58 -2.33
C PHE A 139 12.35 -6.49 -1.52
N ALA A 140 11.28 -6.83 -0.78
CA ALA A 140 10.58 -5.88 0.07
C ALA A 140 11.40 -5.41 1.29
N LEU A 141 12.40 -6.18 1.73
CA LEU A 141 13.34 -5.80 2.80
C LEU A 141 14.46 -4.88 2.32
N LEU A 142 14.82 -4.92 1.02
CA LEU A 142 15.90 -4.11 0.47
C LEU A 142 15.63 -2.60 0.66
N PRO A 143 16.67 -1.77 0.80
CA PRO A 143 16.51 -0.32 0.90
C PRO A 143 15.94 0.27 -0.40
N SER A 144 15.31 1.44 -0.27
CA SER A 144 14.90 2.26 -1.42
C SER A 144 16.14 2.68 -2.22
N SER A 145 16.01 2.67 -3.55
CA SER A 145 17.12 2.99 -4.46
C SER A 145 16.85 4.28 -5.23
N PRO A 146 17.87 5.12 -5.46
CA PRO A 146 17.75 6.25 -6.38
C PRO A 146 17.31 5.84 -7.79
N ALA A 147 17.67 4.62 -8.23
CA ALA A 147 17.24 4.07 -9.52
C ALA A 147 15.72 3.88 -9.62
N GLY A 148 15.00 3.87 -8.50
CA GLY A 148 13.55 3.84 -8.46
C GLY A 148 12.89 5.16 -8.89
N ALA A 149 13.62 6.27 -8.88
CA ALA A 149 13.08 7.59 -9.25
C ALA A 149 12.51 7.65 -10.68
N LYS A 150 12.97 6.78 -11.57
CA LYS A 150 12.42 6.65 -12.94
C LYS A 150 10.93 6.25 -12.97
N TYR A 151 10.40 5.72 -11.89
CA TYR A 151 8.99 5.33 -11.75
C TYR A 151 8.13 6.40 -11.08
N ASP A 152 8.73 7.50 -10.62
CA ASP A 152 7.95 8.63 -10.11
C ASP A 152 7.19 9.31 -11.26
N PRO A 153 5.97 9.78 -11.01
CA PRO A 153 5.26 10.57 -11.99
C PRO A 153 6.03 11.86 -12.27
N ILE A 154 6.02 12.30 -13.53
CA ILE A 154 6.56 13.60 -13.91
C ILE A 154 5.70 14.65 -13.22
N MET A 155 6.21 15.22 -12.15
CA MET A 155 5.54 16.36 -11.53
C MET A 155 5.77 17.61 -12.37
N PRO A 156 4.76 18.46 -12.60
CA PRO A 156 4.98 19.76 -13.17
C PRO A 156 6.04 20.47 -12.32
N THR A 157 7.07 21.00 -12.96
CA THR A 157 8.04 21.83 -12.27
C THR A 157 7.26 22.94 -11.56
N PRO A 158 7.43 23.18 -10.25
CA PRO A 158 6.80 24.32 -9.61
C PRO A 158 7.10 25.56 -10.45
N ALA A 159 6.08 26.35 -10.75
CA ALA A 159 6.27 27.60 -11.46
C ALA A 159 7.39 28.38 -10.75
N PRO A 160 8.34 29.01 -11.51
CA PRO A 160 9.37 29.79 -10.88
C PRO A 160 8.72 30.75 -9.90
N TYR A 161 9.24 30.78 -8.68
CA TYR A 161 8.73 31.72 -7.66
C TYR A 161 8.80 33.13 -8.24
N ASN A 162 7.64 33.71 -8.54
CA ASN A 162 7.52 35.09 -8.94
C ASN A 162 7.25 35.92 -7.67
N PRO A 163 8.24 36.68 -7.17
CA PRO A 163 8.05 37.52 -5.99
C PRO A 163 7.11 38.68 -6.24
N TYR A 164 6.74 38.91 -7.50
CA TYR A 164 5.80 39.98 -7.90
C TYR A 164 4.47 39.33 -8.26
N PRO A 165 3.38 39.54 -7.47
CA PRO A 165 2.05 39.12 -7.88
C PRO A 165 1.67 39.77 -9.21
N PRO A 166 0.84 39.14 -10.05
CA PRO A 166 0.36 39.74 -11.29
C PRO A 166 -0.26 41.11 -10.95
N GLN A 167 0.27 42.17 -11.58
CA GLN A 167 -0.28 43.50 -11.43
C GLN A 167 -1.66 43.46 -12.08
N THR A 168 -2.70 43.52 -11.25
CA THR A 168 -4.07 43.76 -11.75
C THR A 168 -4.11 45.18 -12.33
N THR A 169 -4.05 45.29 -13.64
CA THR A 169 -4.33 46.53 -14.35
C THR A 169 -5.80 46.87 -14.12
N TYR A 170 -6.04 47.75 -13.17
CA TYR A 170 -7.35 48.37 -13.06
C TYR A 170 -7.49 49.35 -14.24
N THR A 171 -8.22 48.93 -15.28
CA THR A 171 -8.72 49.85 -16.32
C THR A 171 -9.76 50.77 -15.67
N GLN A 172 -9.43 52.07 -15.60
CA GLN A 172 -10.38 53.14 -15.22
C GLN A 172 -11.38 53.35 -16.34
#